data_c96ad366025c98935683eb533d50acf2
#
_entry.id   c96ad366025c98935683eb533d50acf2
#
_cell.length_a   1.000
_cell.length_b   1.000
_cell.length_c   1.000
_cell.angle_alpha   90.00
_cell.angle_beta   90.00
_cell.angle_gamma   90.00
#
_symmetry.space_group_name_H-M   'P 1'
#
loop_
_entity.id
_entity.type
_entity.pdbx_description
1 polymer ?
#
loop_
_entity_poly.entity_id
_entity_poly.type
_entity_poly.pdbx_seq_one_letter_code
_entity_poly.pdbx_strand_id
1 'polypeptide(L)'
;PLAGVLHTGSILALVCDFGAGRGKLLRPRMAHWGWVAACGLDHGRGHHDLIQLGAALELLHCFALVHDDVMDASETRRGRPSVHALARAEHRELGGLGDPQRYAENIAILVGDLLHSEADLLAGALPARMRTAWRTMAIELMMGQGRDLVGAANGRRDLRHAHEVARTKSGAYTVWRPLQLGALAAGAGDDLLAVLQEYGHHAGQAFALRDDILGVVGDPAHTGKPVGDDLLAGKPTVLLALA
;
A
#
# COMPACT_ATOMS: atom_id res chain seq x y z
N PRO A 1 17.24 -10.87 -18.69
CA PRO A 1 17.73 -9.89 -19.66
C PRO A 1 18.01 -8.50 -19.04
N LEU A 2 17.36 -8.12 -17.92
CA LEU A 2 17.56 -6.82 -17.25
C LEU A 2 18.84 -6.78 -16.37
N ALA A 3 19.38 -7.91 -15.95
CA ALA A 3 20.55 -7.99 -15.08
C ALA A 3 21.86 -7.46 -15.71
N GLY A 4 21.90 -7.17 -17.01
CA GLY A 4 23.07 -6.63 -17.70
C GLY A 4 23.03 -5.14 -18.01
N VAL A 5 21.88 -4.46 -17.78
CA VAL A 5 21.68 -3.03 -18.15
C VAL A 5 21.90 -2.09 -16.97
N LEU A 6 21.75 -2.60 -15.78
CA LEU A 6 21.94 -1.85 -14.56
C LEU A 6 23.03 -2.60 -13.77
N HIS A 7 24.02 -1.95 -13.24
CA HIS A 7 24.89 -2.51 -12.17
C HIS A 7 24.00 -2.77 -10.92
N THR A 8 22.98 -3.60 -11.07
CA THR A 8 21.76 -3.64 -10.30
C THR A 8 21.44 -5.00 -9.75
N GLY A 9 22.46 -5.75 -9.40
CA GLY A 9 22.28 -6.78 -8.39
C GLY A 9 21.53 -6.20 -7.17
N SER A 10 21.80 -4.92 -6.85
CA SER A 10 21.16 -4.20 -5.74
C SER A 10 19.71 -3.85 -5.95
N ILE A 11 19.27 -3.30 -7.09
CA ILE A 11 17.83 -2.93 -7.24
C ILE A 11 16.94 -4.15 -7.26
N LEU A 12 17.30 -5.20 -8.02
CA LEU A 12 16.55 -6.45 -8.02
C LEU A 12 16.59 -7.14 -6.66
N ALA A 13 17.73 -7.10 -5.96
CA ALA A 13 17.83 -7.61 -4.60
C ALA A 13 16.94 -6.84 -3.63
N LEU A 14 16.90 -5.51 -3.73
CA LEU A 14 16.00 -4.66 -2.93
C LEU A 14 14.52 -4.97 -3.22
N VAL A 15 14.14 -5.13 -4.49
CA VAL A 15 12.77 -5.53 -4.88
C VAL A 15 12.42 -6.89 -4.31
N CYS A 16 13.30 -7.89 -4.46
CA CYS A 16 13.08 -9.24 -3.94
C CYS A 16 13.04 -9.26 -2.41
N ASP A 17 13.96 -8.58 -1.74
CA ASP A 17 14.05 -8.55 -0.29
C ASP A 17 12.86 -7.82 0.35
N PHE A 18 12.43 -6.71 -0.25
CA PHE A 18 11.26 -5.96 0.19
C PHE A 18 9.96 -6.71 -0.11
N GLY A 19 9.84 -7.33 -1.28
CA GLY A 19 8.69 -8.15 -1.68
C GLY A 19 8.57 -9.46 -0.88
N ALA A 20 9.70 -10.10 -0.53
CA ALA A 20 9.73 -11.28 0.33
C ALA A 20 9.55 -10.96 1.81
N GLY A 21 9.52 -9.69 2.19
CA GLY A 21 9.29 -9.24 3.56
C GLY A 21 7.98 -9.81 4.13
N ARG A 22 8.03 -10.34 5.37
CA ARG A 22 6.87 -10.94 6.05
C ARG A 22 5.82 -9.88 6.39
N GLY A 23 4.99 -9.50 5.41
CA GLY A 23 3.79 -8.69 5.62
C GLY A 23 2.68 -9.51 6.30
N LYS A 24 1.67 -8.82 6.84
CA LYS A 24 0.47 -9.45 7.41
C LYS A 24 -0.46 -10.01 6.32
N LEU A 25 -0.15 -9.80 5.04
CA LEU A 25 -0.93 -10.19 3.86
C LEU A 25 -2.41 -9.79 3.98
N LEU A 26 -2.67 -8.61 4.55
CA LEU A 26 -4.03 -8.22 4.90
C LEU A 26 -4.91 -8.05 3.65
N ARG A 27 -4.38 -7.47 2.59
CA ARG A 27 -5.10 -7.25 1.33
C ARG A 27 -5.45 -8.56 0.61
N PRO A 28 -4.52 -9.49 0.41
CA PRO A 28 -4.86 -10.84 -0.07
C PRO A 28 -5.87 -11.56 0.81
N ARG A 29 -5.79 -11.41 2.14
CA ARG A 29 -6.77 -12.00 3.07
C ARG A 29 -8.16 -11.39 2.92
N MET A 30 -8.27 -10.06 2.73
CA MET A 30 -9.54 -9.42 2.43
C MET A 30 -10.11 -9.89 1.10
N ALA A 31 -9.26 -10.01 0.06
CA ALA A 31 -9.68 -10.58 -1.23
C ALA A 31 -10.19 -12.02 -1.07
N HIS A 32 -9.49 -12.84 -0.29
CA HIS A 32 -9.96 -14.19 0.02
C HIS A 32 -11.34 -14.19 0.70
N TRP A 33 -11.57 -13.35 1.70
CA TRP A 33 -12.86 -13.27 2.37
C TRP A 33 -13.99 -12.74 1.46
N GLY A 34 -13.67 -11.82 0.55
CA GLY A 34 -14.63 -11.40 -0.49
C GLY A 34 -14.99 -12.55 -1.43
N TRP A 35 -14.02 -13.36 -1.82
CA TRP A 35 -14.20 -14.56 -2.63
C TRP A 35 -15.07 -15.61 -1.91
N VAL A 36 -14.76 -15.89 -0.62
CA VAL A 36 -15.54 -16.81 0.22
C VAL A 36 -16.99 -16.34 0.36
N ALA A 37 -17.22 -15.05 0.54
CA ALA A 37 -18.56 -14.48 0.64
C ALA A 37 -19.40 -14.70 -0.62
N ALA A 38 -18.76 -14.81 -1.78
CA ALA A 38 -19.44 -15.00 -3.07
C ALA A 38 -19.66 -16.48 -3.45
N CYS A 39 -18.70 -17.38 -3.15
CA CYS A 39 -18.78 -18.80 -3.56
C CYS A 39 -18.87 -19.78 -2.39
N GLY A 40 -18.84 -19.28 -1.15
CA GLY A 40 -18.76 -20.14 0.02
C GLY A 40 -17.42 -20.87 0.10
N LEU A 41 -17.46 -22.16 0.48
CA LEU A 41 -16.26 -23.03 0.56
C LEU A 41 -16.05 -23.87 -0.69
N ASP A 42 -16.80 -23.62 -1.78
CA ASP A 42 -16.58 -24.28 -3.06
C ASP A 42 -15.39 -23.68 -3.78
N HIS A 43 -14.24 -24.31 -3.65
CA HIS A 43 -12.93 -23.81 -4.05
C HIS A 43 -12.66 -23.85 -5.58
N GLY A 44 -13.64 -24.14 -6.42
CA GLY A 44 -13.41 -24.32 -7.87
C GLY A 44 -13.37 -23.01 -8.67
N ARG A 45 -14.27 -22.07 -8.40
CA ARG A 45 -14.51 -20.93 -9.26
C ARG A 45 -13.60 -19.75 -8.95
N GLY A 46 -12.84 -19.29 -9.95
CA GLY A 46 -12.01 -18.08 -9.84
C GLY A 46 -10.80 -18.19 -8.92
N HIS A 47 -10.43 -19.40 -8.47
CA HIS A 47 -9.31 -19.61 -7.55
C HIS A 47 -7.97 -19.16 -8.15
N HIS A 48 -7.75 -19.39 -9.45
CA HIS A 48 -6.55 -18.91 -10.14
C HIS A 48 -6.48 -17.38 -10.14
N ASP A 49 -7.59 -16.71 -10.48
CA ASP A 49 -7.67 -15.25 -10.48
C ASP A 49 -7.47 -14.66 -9.08
N LEU A 50 -7.96 -15.36 -8.03
CA LEU A 50 -7.76 -14.96 -6.64
C LEU A 50 -6.29 -15.00 -6.22
N ILE A 51 -5.55 -16.06 -6.59
CA ILE A 51 -4.11 -16.17 -6.28
C ILE A 51 -3.34 -15.06 -7.02
N GLN A 52 -3.61 -14.87 -8.29
CA GLN A 52 -2.98 -13.83 -9.10
C GLN A 52 -3.30 -12.42 -8.56
N LEU A 53 -4.54 -12.17 -8.19
CA LEU A 53 -4.97 -10.95 -7.50
C LEU A 53 -4.20 -10.74 -6.19
N GLY A 54 -4.05 -11.80 -5.39
CA GLY A 54 -3.32 -11.73 -4.13
C GLY A 54 -1.87 -11.28 -4.32
N ALA A 55 -1.19 -11.82 -5.32
CA ALA A 55 0.17 -11.41 -5.67
C ALA A 55 0.22 -9.95 -6.16
N ALA A 56 -0.71 -9.55 -7.05
CA ALA A 56 -0.81 -8.17 -7.52
C ALA A 56 -1.03 -7.18 -6.37
N LEU A 57 -1.91 -7.50 -5.42
CA LEU A 57 -2.21 -6.66 -4.25
C LEU A 57 -0.99 -6.47 -3.34
N GLU A 58 -0.16 -7.50 -3.15
CA GLU A 58 1.07 -7.36 -2.35
C GLU A 58 2.14 -6.54 -3.08
N LEU A 59 2.32 -6.72 -4.38
CA LEU A 59 3.24 -5.90 -5.17
C LEU A 59 2.82 -4.42 -5.16
N LEU A 60 1.53 -4.13 -5.36
CA LEU A 60 1.00 -2.77 -5.27
C LEU A 60 1.19 -2.21 -3.85
N HIS A 61 1.06 -3.05 -2.82
CA HIS A 61 1.34 -2.62 -1.45
C HIS A 61 2.82 -2.32 -1.21
N CYS A 62 3.73 -3.13 -1.74
CA CYS A 62 5.16 -2.87 -1.67
C CYS A 62 5.52 -1.56 -2.38
N PHE A 63 4.99 -1.32 -3.59
CA PHE A 63 5.09 -0.02 -4.27
C PHE A 63 4.66 1.14 -3.38
N ALA A 64 3.44 1.06 -2.82
CA ALA A 64 2.89 2.12 -1.99
C ALA A 64 3.76 2.40 -0.75
N LEU A 65 4.32 1.37 -0.11
CA LEU A 65 5.21 1.53 1.03
C LEU A 65 6.55 2.17 0.66
N VAL A 66 7.14 1.77 -0.47
CA VAL A 66 8.44 2.33 -0.92
C VAL A 66 8.31 3.81 -1.25
N HIS A 67 7.23 4.20 -1.96
CA HIS A 67 6.98 5.61 -2.28
C HIS A 67 6.58 6.42 -1.06
N ASP A 68 5.75 5.87 -0.17
CA ASP A 68 5.35 6.50 1.10
C ASP A 68 6.59 6.80 1.97
N ASP A 69 7.55 5.87 2.05
CA ASP A 69 8.80 6.06 2.78
C ASP A 69 9.64 7.23 2.25
N VAL A 70 9.67 7.43 0.91
CA VAL A 70 10.34 8.59 0.31
C VAL A 70 9.58 9.89 0.62
N MET A 71 8.25 9.88 0.46
CA MET A 71 7.40 11.06 0.68
C MET A 71 7.40 11.52 2.13
N ASP A 72 7.49 10.58 3.08
CA ASP A 72 7.49 10.82 4.51
C ASP A 72 8.91 10.91 5.11
N ALA A 73 9.95 10.79 4.29
CA ALA A 73 11.36 10.69 4.71
C ALA A 73 11.58 9.62 5.82
N SER A 74 10.87 8.50 5.74
CA SER A 74 10.90 7.44 6.76
C SER A 74 12.15 6.58 6.64
N GLU A 75 13.04 6.62 7.62
CA GLU A 75 14.30 5.87 7.61
C GLU A 75 14.12 4.35 7.80
N THR A 76 13.00 3.95 8.40
CA THR A 76 12.75 2.54 8.72
C THR A 76 11.34 2.09 8.33
N ARG A 77 11.23 0.82 7.90
CA ARG A 77 9.97 0.15 7.60
C ARG A 77 9.98 -1.29 8.15
N ARG A 78 8.99 -1.65 8.96
CA ARG A 78 8.88 -3.00 9.57
C ARG A 78 10.13 -3.40 10.38
N GLY A 79 10.75 -2.45 11.08
CA GLY A 79 11.95 -2.68 11.88
C GLY A 79 13.25 -2.85 11.06
N ARG A 80 13.22 -2.56 9.75
CA ARG A 80 14.37 -2.60 8.84
C ARG A 80 14.58 -1.23 8.19
N PRO A 81 15.76 -0.91 7.69
CA PRO A 81 15.95 0.30 6.90
C PRO A 81 15.02 0.32 5.70
N SER A 82 14.48 1.51 5.37
CA SER A 82 13.71 1.74 4.14
C SER A 82 14.57 1.59 2.88
N VAL A 83 13.95 1.46 1.70
CA VAL A 83 14.69 1.27 0.44
C VAL A 83 15.64 2.44 0.17
N HIS A 84 15.18 3.69 0.37
CA HIS A 84 16.06 4.85 0.18
C HIS A 84 17.18 4.94 1.23
N ALA A 85 16.95 4.50 2.46
CA ALA A 85 17.99 4.45 3.48
C ALA A 85 19.10 3.44 3.11
N LEU A 86 18.72 2.25 2.59
CA LEU A 86 19.67 1.26 2.08
C LEU A 86 20.45 1.78 0.87
N ALA A 87 19.77 2.37 -0.11
CA ALA A 87 20.42 2.92 -1.32
C ALA A 87 21.39 4.06 -0.97
N ARG A 88 21.06 4.89 0.02
CA ARG A 88 21.95 5.96 0.51
C ARG A 88 23.19 5.40 1.19
N ALA A 89 23.06 4.35 1.99
CA ALA A 89 24.19 3.69 2.63
C ALA A 89 25.12 3.07 1.58
N GLU A 90 24.59 2.33 0.62
CA GLU A 90 25.33 1.74 -0.48
C GLU A 90 26.09 2.79 -1.32
N HIS A 91 25.41 3.91 -1.67
CA HIS A 91 26.04 4.99 -2.42
C HIS A 91 27.28 5.55 -1.70
N ARG A 92 27.20 5.73 -0.38
CA ARG A 92 28.32 6.21 0.44
C ARG A 92 29.45 5.19 0.52
N GLU A 93 29.10 3.92 0.71
CA GLU A 93 30.09 2.82 0.80
C GLU A 93 30.88 2.66 -0.49
N LEU A 94 30.23 2.80 -1.64
CA LEU A 94 30.85 2.70 -2.96
C LEU A 94 31.57 3.99 -3.42
N GLY A 95 31.56 5.06 -2.62
CA GLY A 95 32.14 6.34 -2.97
C GLY A 95 31.45 7.03 -4.15
N GLY A 96 30.11 6.87 -4.24
CA GLY A 96 29.28 7.43 -5.29
C GLY A 96 29.40 8.96 -5.39
N LEU A 97 29.27 9.50 -6.60
CA LEU A 97 29.31 10.94 -6.86
C LEU A 97 27.95 11.60 -6.68
N GLY A 98 27.94 12.86 -6.31
CA GLY A 98 26.75 13.68 -6.14
C GLY A 98 26.13 13.57 -4.75
N ASP A 99 24.86 14.02 -4.63
CA ASP A 99 24.13 14.00 -3.37
C ASP A 99 23.58 12.58 -3.07
N PRO A 100 24.05 11.92 -1.98
CA PRO A 100 23.59 10.59 -1.62
C PRO A 100 22.08 10.50 -1.32
N GLN A 101 21.48 11.55 -0.77
CA GLN A 101 20.06 11.56 -0.44
C GLN A 101 19.22 11.57 -1.73
N ARG A 102 19.53 12.47 -2.65
CA ARG A 102 18.82 12.54 -3.93
C ARG A 102 19.00 11.27 -4.78
N TYR A 103 20.21 10.69 -4.78
CA TYR A 103 20.44 9.39 -5.41
C TYR A 103 19.53 8.32 -4.83
N ALA A 104 19.46 8.23 -3.51
CA ALA A 104 18.69 7.24 -2.78
C ALA A 104 17.18 7.35 -3.05
N GLU A 105 16.64 8.56 -3.02
CA GLU A 105 15.24 8.84 -3.35
C GLU A 105 14.91 8.42 -4.79
N ASN A 106 15.77 8.76 -5.75
CA ASN A 106 15.60 8.37 -7.15
C ASN A 106 15.61 6.83 -7.33
N ILE A 107 16.50 6.12 -6.63
CA ILE A 107 16.52 4.65 -6.65
C ILE A 107 15.24 4.07 -6.07
N ALA A 108 14.75 4.60 -4.94
CA ALA A 108 13.52 4.13 -4.33
C ALA A 108 12.29 4.39 -5.23
N ILE A 109 12.23 5.53 -5.92
CA ILE A 109 11.18 5.80 -6.91
C ILE A 109 11.19 4.72 -8.01
N LEU A 110 12.36 4.40 -8.59
CA LEU A 110 12.48 3.36 -9.62
C LEU A 110 12.11 1.98 -9.11
N VAL A 111 12.48 1.63 -7.88
CA VAL A 111 12.06 0.37 -7.23
C VAL A 111 10.55 0.31 -7.09
N GLY A 112 9.93 1.39 -6.65
CA GLY A 112 8.48 1.49 -6.56
C GLY A 112 7.80 1.33 -7.92
N ASP A 113 8.29 2.02 -8.96
CA ASP A 113 7.74 1.94 -10.32
C ASP A 113 7.84 0.52 -10.91
N LEU A 114 8.93 -0.21 -10.63
CA LEU A 114 9.06 -1.61 -11.02
C LEU A 114 8.00 -2.48 -10.32
N LEU A 115 7.83 -2.32 -9.01
CA LEU A 115 6.82 -3.05 -8.22
C LEU A 115 5.39 -2.76 -8.73
N HIS A 116 5.10 -1.50 -9.07
CA HIS A 116 3.81 -1.11 -9.65
C HIS A 116 3.60 -1.74 -11.03
N SER A 117 4.62 -1.72 -11.89
CA SER A 117 4.55 -2.31 -13.23
C SER A 117 4.28 -3.82 -13.18
N GLU A 118 4.93 -4.55 -12.27
CA GLU A 118 4.68 -5.97 -12.07
C GLU A 118 3.28 -6.25 -11.49
N ALA A 119 2.81 -5.38 -10.57
CA ALA A 119 1.44 -5.47 -10.06
C ALA A 119 0.41 -5.29 -11.18
N ASP A 120 0.60 -4.30 -12.05
CA ASP A 120 -0.28 -4.03 -13.20
C ASP A 120 -0.21 -5.13 -14.25
N LEU A 121 0.95 -5.75 -14.48
CA LEU A 121 1.08 -6.91 -15.37
C LEU A 121 0.20 -8.05 -14.88
N LEU A 122 0.26 -8.39 -13.59
CA LEU A 122 -0.59 -9.43 -12.99
C LEU A 122 -2.08 -9.04 -13.08
N ALA A 123 -2.42 -7.81 -12.69
CA ALA A 123 -3.79 -7.34 -12.73
C ALA A 123 -4.38 -7.28 -14.16
N GLY A 124 -3.53 -7.01 -15.15
CA GLY A 124 -3.90 -6.94 -16.56
C GLY A 124 -4.42 -8.27 -17.14
N ALA A 125 -3.99 -9.40 -16.57
CA ALA A 125 -4.45 -10.73 -16.98
C ALA A 125 -5.80 -11.15 -16.33
N LEU A 126 -6.29 -10.39 -15.35
CA LEU A 126 -7.57 -10.66 -14.67
C LEU A 126 -8.79 -10.37 -15.57
N PRO A 127 -9.98 -10.93 -15.28
CA PRO A 127 -11.23 -10.64 -15.98
C PRO A 127 -11.56 -9.13 -16.03
N ALA A 128 -12.29 -8.70 -17.06
CA ALA A 128 -12.54 -7.28 -17.34
C ALA A 128 -13.13 -6.48 -16.17
N ARG A 129 -14.12 -7.04 -15.44
CA ARG A 129 -14.71 -6.38 -14.25
C ARG A 129 -13.67 -6.18 -13.15
N MET A 130 -12.78 -7.14 -12.95
CA MET A 130 -11.71 -7.05 -11.97
C MET A 130 -10.65 -6.00 -12.38
N ARG A 131 -10.26 -5.94 -13.67
CA ARG A 131 -9.34 -4.91 -14.19
C ARG A 131 -9.89 -3.51 -13.97
N THR A 132 -11.19 -3.30 -14.20
CA THR A 132 -11.84 -2.00 -13.95
C THR A 132 -11.79 -1.64 -12.48
N ALA A 133 -12.12 -2.57 -11.57
CA ALA A 133 -12.07 -2.35 -10.12
C ALA A 133 -10.63 -2.14 -9.63
N TRP A 134 -9.66 -2.86 -10.17
CA TRP A 134 -8.23 -2.66 -9.91
C TRP A 134 -7.77 -1.26 -10.25
N ARG A 135 -8.04 -0.80 -11.48
CA ARG A 135 -7.68 0.56 -11.92
C ARG A 135 -8.32 1.62 -11.03
N THR A 136 -9.60 1.43 -10.66
CA THR A 136 -10.28 2.35 -9.76
C THR A 136 -9.60 2.41 -8.39
N MET A 137 -9.24 1.25 -7.82
CA MET A 137 -8.52 1.15 -6.55
C MET A 137 -7.16 1.86 -6.60
N ALA A 138 -6.38 1.63 -7.66
CA ALA A 138 -5.07 2.26 -7.82
C ALA A 138 -5.18 3.79 -7.90
N ILE A 139 -6.15 4.30 -8.66
CA ILE A 139 -6.40 5.75 -8.76
C ILE A 139 -6.83 6.32 -7.40
N GLU A 140 -7.74 5.65 -6.69
CA GLU A 140 -8.20 6.09 -5.36
C GLU A 140 -7.03 6.16 -4.36
N LEU A 141 -6.13 5.18 -4.38
CA LEU A 141 -4.93 5.17 -3.56
C LEU A 141 -4.03 6.38 -3.83
N MET A 142 -3.73 6.66 -5.10
CA MET A 142 -2.90 7.79 -5.50
C MET A 142 -3.55 9.13 -5.15
N MET A 143 -4.87 9.26 -5.36
CA MET A 143 -5.62 10.45 -4.96
C MET A 143 -5.67 10.63 -3.45
N GLY A 144 -5.76 9.53 -2.70
CA GLY A 144 -5.69 9.53 -1.24
C GLY A 144 -4.33 10.03 -0.74
N GLN A 145 -3.25 9.54 -1.31
CA GLN A 145 -1.89 9.98 -0.98
C GLN A 145 -1.68 11.46 -1.33
N GLY A 146 -2.15 11.91 -2.50
CA GLY A 146 -2.09 13.33 -2.88
C GLY A 146 -2.85 14.24 -1.91
N ARG A 147 -4.02 13.81 -1.42
CA ARG A 147 -4.77 14.56 -0.40
C ARG A 147 -4.04 14.63 0.93
N ASP A 148 -3.38 13.56 1.33
CA ASP A 148 -2.57 13.51 2.56
C ASP A 148 -1.42 14.53 2.50
N LEU A 149 -0.63 14.50 1.43
CA LEU A 149 0.48 15.43 1.20
C LEU A 149 0.02 16.90 1.16
N VAL A 150 -1.03 17.19 0.38
CA VAL A 150 -1.57 18.56 0.27
C VAL A 150 -2.17 19.02 1.59
N GLY A 151 -2.83 18.12 2.33
CA GLY A 151 -3.37 18.41 3.64
C GLY A 151 -2.29 18.75 4.67
N ALA A 152 -1.21 17.99 4.69
CA ALA A 152 -0.04 18.24 5.55
C ALA A 152 0.61 19.58 5.19
N ALA A 153 0.89 19.84 3.90
CA ALA A 153 1.51 21.05 3.42
C ALA A 153 0.69 22.34 3.73
N ASN A 154 -0.64 22.22 3.74
CA ASN A 154 -1.54 23.35 4.04
C ASN A 154 -1.95 23.41 5.52
N GLY A 155 -1.42 22.55 6.38
CA GLY A 155 -1.76 22.51 7.80
C GLY A 155 -3.26 22.24 8.08
N ARG A 156 -3.92 21.44 7.21
CA ARG A 156 -5.37 21.16 7.38
C ARG A 156 -5.63 20.35 8.64
N ARG A 157 -6.70 20.77 9.37
CA ARG A 157 -7.12 20.18 10.65
C ARG A 157 -8.63 19.93 10.68
N ASP A 158 -9.31 19.92 9.52
CA ASP A 158 -10.74 19.66 9.47
C ASP A 158 -11.04 18.15 9.40
N LEU A 159 -11.98 17.70 10.22
CA LEU A 159 -12.40 16.31 10.34
C LEU A 159 -12.85 15.69 9.01
N ARG A 160 -13.53 16.46 8.16
CA ARG A 160 -14.02 15.98 6.88
C ARG A 160 -12.84 15.54 5.99
N HIS A 161 -11.82 16.37 5.90
CA HIS A 161 -10.61 16.03 5.14
C HIS A 161 -9.88 14.84 5.72
N ALA A 162 -9.69 14.80 7.05
CA ALA A 162 -9.05 13.69 7.75
C ALA A 162 -9.77 12.35 7.49
N HIS A 163 -11.11 12.33 7.59
CA HIS A 163 -11.90 11.14 7.26
C HIS A 163 -11.80 10.74 5.78
N GLU A 164 -11.74 11.70 4.85
CA GLU A 164 -11.55 11.40 3.43
C GLU A 164 -10.18 10.78 3.14
N VAL A 165 -9.11 11.29 3.76
CA VAL A 165 -7.76 10.71 3.66
C VAL A 165 -7.77 9.29 4.23
N ALA A 166 -8.24 9.10 5.46
CA ALA A 166 -8.35 7.79 6.10
C ALA A 166 -9.12 6.79 5.23
N ARG A 167 -10.24 7.22 4.63
CA ARG A 167 -11.06 6.38 3.75
C ARG A 167 -10.34 6.02 2.44
N THR A 168 -9.73 6.96 1.75
CA THR A 168 -9.17 6.76 0.40
C THR A 168 -7.75 6.20 0.41
N LYS A 169 -6.87 6.71 1.26
CA LYS A 169 -5.48 6.26 1.37
C LYS A 169 -5.39 4.88 2.04
N SER A 170 -6.18 4.62 3.08
CA SER A 170 -6.02 3.43 3.92
C SER A 170 -7.21 2.47 3.85
N GLY A 171 -8.41 2.93 4.14
CA GLY A 171 -9.58 2.07 4.33
C GLY A 171 -10.05 1.36 3.05
N ALA A 172 -10.28 2.10 1.98
CA ALA A 172 -10.76 1.54 0.71
C ALA A 172 -9.73 0.57 0.13
N TYR A 173 -8.50 0.99 0.03
CA TYR A 173 -7.40 0.23 -0.51
C TYR A 173 -7.06 -1.04 0.29
N THR A 174 -7.22 -1.03 1.63
CA THR A 174 -6.85 -2.16 2.48
C THR A 174 -8.00 -3.14 2.68
N VAL A 175 -9.24 -2.67 2.73
CA VAL A 175 -10.41 -3.50 3.08
C VAL A 175 -11.41 -3.60 1.94
N TRP A 176 -12.05 -2.47 1.58
CA TRP A 176 -13.18 -2.49 0.64
C TRP A 176 -12.81 -3.03 -0.74
N ARG A 177 -11.79 -2.47 -1.38
CA ARG A 177 -11.42 -2.84 -2.74
C ARG A 177 -10.89 -4.27 -2.86
N PRO A 178 -10.06 -4.78 -1.94
CA PRO A 178 -9.71 -6.20 -1.94
C PRO A 178 -10.92 -7.12 -1.77
N LEU A 179 -11.87 -6.81 -0.86
CA LEU A 179 -13.12 -7.57 -0.71
C LEU A 179 -13.91 -7.61 -2.03
N GLN A 180 -14.09 -6.45 -2.68
CA GLN A 180 -14.76 -6.32 -3.97
C GLN A 180 -14.09 -7.19 -5.05
N LEU A 181 -12.78 -7.06 -5.18
CA LEU A 181 -12.00 -7.79 -6.19
C LEU A 181 -12.06 -9.30 -5.97
N GLY A 182 -11.99 -9.76 -4.73
CA GLY A 182 -12.13 -11.18 -4.40
C GLY A 182 -13.53 -11.71 -4.71
N ALA A 183 -14.57 -10.98 -4.39
CA ALA A 183 -15.95 -11.35 -4.73
C ALA A 183 -16.16 -11.40 -6.26
N LEU A 184 -15.58 -10.44 -7.00
CA LEU A 184 -15.60 -10.46 -8.48
C LEU A 184 -14.90 -11.68 -9.07
N ALA A 185 -13.80 -12.16 -8.47
CA ALA A 185 -13.12 -13.38 -8.88
C ALA A 185 -14.04 -14.60 -8.79
N ALA A 186 -14.91 -14.65 -7.79
CA ALA A 186 -15.95 -15.68 -7.64
C ALA A 186 -17.18 -15.44 -8.51
N GLY A 187 -17.28 -14.31 -9.24
CA GLY A 187 -18.40 -13.98 -10.11
C GLY A 187 -19.58 -13.35 -9.37
N ALA A 188 -19.34 -12.63 -8.27
CA ALA A 188 -20.37 -11.94 -7.51
C ALA A 188 -21.21 -10.98 -8.35
N GLY A 189 -22.52 -10.97 -8.07
CA GLY A 189 -23.46 -9.98 -8.58
C GLY A 189 -23.41 -8.66 -7.80
N ASP A 190 -24.10 -7.65 -8.32
CA ASP A 190 -24.05 -6.29 -7.80
C ASP A 190 -24.68 -6.16 -6.40
N ASP A 191 -25.67 -6.99 -6.06
CA ASP A 191 -26.30 -6.99 -4.71
C ASP A 191 -25.28 -7.34 -3.63
N LEU A 192 -24.49 -8.40 -3.81
CA LEU A 192 -23.45 -8.78 -2.86
C LEU A 192 -22.36 -7.71 -2.80
N LEU A 193 -21.99 -7.14 -3.95
CA LEU A 193 -20.98 -6.09 -4.00
C LEU A 193 -21.43 -4.84 -3.22
N ALA A 194 -22.71 -4.48 -3.24
CA ALA A 194 -23.26 -3.37 -2.46
C ALA A 194 -23.15 -3.64 -0.95
N VAL A 195 -23.49 -4.84 -0.48
CA VAL A 195 -23.34 -5.25 0.92
C VAL A 195 -21.87 -5.22 1.37
N LEU A 196 -20.98 -5.78 0.55
CA LEU A 196 -19.54 -5.77 0.84
C LEU A 196 -18.95 -4.35 0.83
N GLN A 197 -19.51 -3.45 0.02
CA GLN A 197 -19.12 -2.05 -0.02
C GLN A 197 -19.47 -1.35 1.29
N GLU A 198 -20.69 -1.50 1.78
CA GLU A 198 -21.12 -0.91 3.04
C GLU A 198 -20.27 -1.42 4.22
N TYR A 199 -20.15 -2.73 4.33
CA TYR A 199 -19.26 -3.35 5.32
C TYR A 199 -17.82 -2.84 5.20
N GLY A 200 -17.28 -2.86 4.00
CA GLY A 200 -15.88 -2.49 3.74
C GLY A 200 -15.58 -1.02 4.01
N HIS A 201 -16.56 -0.13 3.83
CA HIS A 201 -16.42 1.28 4.20
C HIS A 201 -16.28 1.44 5.72
N HIS A 202 -17.15 0.83 6.51
CA HIS A 202 -17.09 0.93 7.97
C HIS A 202 -15.87 0.22 8.56
N ALA A 203 -15.59 -0.99 8.12
CA ALA A 203 -14.44 -1.75 8.57
C ALA A 203 -13.10 -1.09 8.13
N GLY A 204 -13.06 -0.54 6.92
CA GLY A 204 -11.89 0.18 6.40
C GLY A 204 -11.64 1.47 7.15
N GLN A 205 -12.69 2.21 7.52
CA GLN A 205 -12.55 3.41 8.32
C GLN A 205 -12.06 3.09 9.74
N ALA A 206 -12.62 2.05 10.38
CA ALA A 206 -12.16 1.58 11.69
C ALA A 206 -10.69 1.14 11.66
N PHE A 207 -10.28 0.46 10.58
CA PHE A 207 -8.90 0.07 10.35
C PHE A 207 -7.97 1.30 10.27
N ALA A 208 -8.32 2.29 9.46
CA ALA A 208 -7.51 3.50 9.29
C ALA A 208 -7.39 4.30 10.59
N LEU A 209 -8.49 4.51 11.32
CA LEU A 209 -8.48 5.20 12.61
C LEU A 209 -7.64 4.46 13.66
N ARG A 210 -7.69 3.11 13.65
CA ARG A 210 -6.84 2.32 14.54
C ARG A 210 -5.35 2.47 14.18
N ASP A 211 -5.02 2.54 12.90
CA ASP A 211 -3.63 2.75 12.45
C ASP A 211 -3.12 4.11 12.92
N ASP A 212 -3.93 5.17 12.81
CA ASP A 212 -3.63 6.51 13.32
C ASP A 212 -3.38 6.50 14.84
N ILE A 213 -4.23 5.80 15.61
CA ILE A 213 -4.07 5.65 17.07
C ILE A 213 -2.75 4.94 17.38
N LEU A 214 -2.45 3.84 16.69
CA LEU A 214 -1.22 3.08 16.90
C LEU A 214 0.03 3.89 16.50
N GLY A 215 -0.08 4.79 15.53
CA GLY A 215 0.99 5.73 15.16
C GLY A 215 1.36 6.71 16.28
N VAL A 216 0.43 6.98 17.21
CA VAL A 216 0.64 7.93 18.34
C VAL A 216 0.97 7.22 19.65
N VAL A 217 0.29 6.10 19.96
CA VAL A 217 0.41 5.42 21.27
C VAL A 217 0.80 3.95 21.16
N GLY A 218 1.11 3.47 19.95
CA GLY A 218 1.48 2.07 19.70
C GLY A 218 2.88 1.76 20.21
N ASP A 219 3.12 0.48 20.51
CA ASP A 219 4.45 -0.01 20.84
C ASP A 219 5.28 -0.19 19.54
N PRO A 220 6.44 0.48 19.36
CA PRO A 220 7.30 0.33 18.21
C PRO A 220 7.70 -1.12 17.90
N ALA A 221 7.83 -1.97 18.92
CA ALA A 221 8.12 -3.39 18.75
C ALA A 221 7.00 -4.14 18.01
N HIS A 222 5.75 -3.66 18.12
CA HIS A 222 4.58 -4.24 17.46
C HIS A 222 4.21 -3.52 16.15
N THR A 223 4.40 -2.20 16.11
CA THR A 223 4.04 -1.38 14.93
C THR A 223 5.12 -1.39 13.85
N GLY A 224 6.38 -1.59 14.24
CA GLY A 224 7.54 -1.57 13.34
C GLY A 224 7.92 -0.17 12.84
N LYS A 225 7.34 0.89 13.46
CA LYS A 225 7.63 2.31 13.19
C LYS A 225 7.87 3.06 14.50
N PRO A 226 8.66 4.15 14.49
CA PRO A 226 8.72 5.08 15.62
C PRO A 226 7.33 5.65 15.94
N VAL A 227 7.12 6.00 17.21
CA VAL A 227 5.88 6.63 17.68
C VAL A 227 5.96 8.14 17.43
N GLY A 228 4.87 8.73 16.93
CA GLY A 228 4.73 10.18 16.79
C GLY A 228 5.20 10.74 15.45
N ASP A 229 5.69 9.94 14.51
CA ASP A 229 6.13 10.42 13.20
C ASP A 229 5.00 11.17 12.46
N ASP A 230 3.76 10.69 12.52
CA ASP A 230 2.60 11.34 11.91
C ASP A 230 2.30 12.71 12.53
N LEU A 231 2.54 12.86 13.85
CA LEU A 231 2.39 14.14 14.55
C LEU A 231 3.51 15.12 14.15
N LEU A 232 4.76 14.64 14.07
CA LEU A 232 5.91 15.44 13.67
C LEU A 232 5.78 15.91 12.22
N ALA A 233 5.29 15.05 11.34
CA ALA A 233 5.02 15.36 9.94
C ALA A 233 3.77 16.24 9.75
N GLY A 234 3.00 16.49 10.80
CA GLY A 234 1.77 17.29 10.74
C GLY A 234 0.70 16.68 9.83
N LYS A 235 0.64 15.35 9.73
CA LYS A 235 -0.34 14.66 8.89
C LYS A 235 -1.77 14.99 9.32
N PRO A 236 -2.70 15.20 8.37
CA PRO A 236 -4.09 15.54 8.66
C PRO A 236 -4.88 14.32 9.13
N THR A 237 -4.46 13.71 10.24
CA THR A 237 -5.15 12.57 10.85
C THR A 237 -6.39 13.02 11.61
N VAL A 238 -7.34 12.09 11.83
CA VAL A 238 -8.54 12.35 12.64
C VAL A 238 -8.16 12.72 14.08
N LEU A 239 -7.11 12.09 14.63
CA LEU A 239 -6.61 12.41 15.96
C LEU A 239 -6.14 13.86 16.05
N LEU A 240 -5.35 14.32 15.07
CA LEU A 240 -4.84 15.68 15.05
C LEU A 240 -5.93 16.73 14.73
N ALA A 241 -7.03 16.32 14.08
CA ALA A 241 -8.18 17.18 13.84
C ALA A 241 -9.12 17.32 15.07
N LEU A 242 -9.01 16.41 16.05
CA LEU A 242 -9.75 16.43 17.30
C LEU A 242 -8.99 17.09 18.46
N ALA A 243 -7.67 17.24 18.33
CA ALA A 243 -6.80 17.87 19.32
C ALA A 243 -6.82 19.39 19.21
#